data_3f2bdfda533c0eb5b83079d9145080a2
#
_entry.id   3f2bdfda533c0eb5b83079d9145080a2
#
_cell.length_a   1.000
_cell.length_b   1.000
_cell.length_c   1.000
_cell.angle_alpha   90.00
_cell.angle_beta   90.00
_cell.angle_gamma   90.00
#
_symmetry.space_group_name_H-M   'P 1'
#
loop_
_entity.id
_entity.type
_entity.pdbx_description
1 polymer ?
#
loop_
_entity_poly.entity_id
_entity_poly.type
_entity_poly.pdbx_seq_one_letter_code
_entity_poly.pdbx_strand_id
1 'polypeptide(L)'
;PLQEVQGIPSLFGSPKEEWIRDTWVVHADIIASTYFLISRYEEMVRRGLRDEHGRFPGKESLPYRAGFLHRPIVDEYRMLLHRWLRQSRLRVPEVKKQIRKIYLTHDVDSPTLYRSWKGLIRSIRDRRGLYTSFQGKFGTLEKDPFYTFPWFFRQNSILQDLIGKEKCHP
;
A
#
# COMPACT_ATOMS: atom_id res chain seq x y z
N PRO A 1 -5.36 -1.61 -23.15
CA PRO A 1 -5.99 -1.96 -21.88
C PRO A 1 -5.75 -3.44 -21.59
N LEU A 2 -5.58 -3.80 -20.31
CA LEU A 2 -5.51 -5.18 -19.88
C LEU A 2 -6.89 -5.83 -20.07
N GLN A 3 -6.88 -7.15 -20.30
CA GLN A 3 -8.11 -7.92 -20.29
C GLN A 3 -8.55 -8.16 -18.84
N GLU A 4 -9.85 -8.32 -18.61
CA GLU A 4 -10.39 -8.57 -17.29
C GLU A 4 -11.12 -9.92 -17.24
N VAL A 5 -10.87 -10.67 -16.19
CA VAL A 5 -11.60 -11.89 -15.85
C VAL A 5 -12.44 -11.61 -14.61
N GLN A 6 -13.77 -11.70 -14.76
CA GLN A 6 -14.74 -11.38 -13.70
C GLN A 6 -14.48 -9.98 -13.05
N GLY A 7 -14.13 -8.95 -13.85
CA GLY A 7 -13.86 -7.59 -13.40
C GLY A 7 -12.49 -7.40 -12.72
N ILE A 8 -11.61 -8.39 -12.81
CA ILE A 8 -10.25 -8.33 -12.25
C ILE A 8 -9.25 -8.31 -13.41
N PRO A 9 -8.35 -7.30 -13.50
CA PRO A 9 -7.32 -7.24 -14.53
C PRO A 9 -6.46 -8.50 -14.56
N SER A 10 -6.31 -9.12 -15.74
CA SER A 10 -5.41 -10.25 -15.96
C SER A 10 -4.17 -9.78 -16.74
N LEU A 11 -2.99 -10.06 -16.22
CA LEU A 11 -1.73 -9.67 -16.87
C LEU A 11 -1.34 -10.65 -17.96
N PHE A 12 -1.68 -11.92 -17.78
CA PHE A 12 -1.30 -13.01 -18.66
C PHE A 12 -2.52 -13.91 -18.99
N GLY A 13 -2.50 -14.51 -20.17
CA GLY A 13 -3.58 -15.37 -20.65
C GLY A 13 -4.77 -14.58 -21.22
N SER A 14 -5.94 -15.17 -21.23
CA SER A 14 -7.18 -14.56 -21.73
C SER A 14 -8.30 -14.70 -20.70
N PRO A 15 -9.36 -13.86 -20.75
CA PRO A 15 -10.46 -13.91 -19.76
C PRO A 15 -11.43 -15.07 -20.00
N LYS A 16 -11.11 -15.99 -20.89
CA LYS A 16 -11.96 -17.10 -21.23
C LYS A 16 -12.03 -18.13 -20.11
N GLU A 17 -13.23 -18.56 -19.77
CA GLU A 17 -13.52 -19.64 -18.85
C GLU A 17 -14.47 -20.63 -19.55
N GLU A 18 -14.18 -21.91 -19.52
CA GLU A 18 -15.03 -22.91 -20.21
C GLU A 18 -14.94 -24.29 -19.56
N TRP A 19 -15.99 -25.08 -19.75
CA TRP A 19 -15.94 -26.51 -19.46
C TRP A 19 -15.53 -27.28 -20.71
N ILE A 20 -14.47 -28.07 -20.59
CA ILE A 20 -14.07 -29.02 -21.61
C ILE A 20 -14.20 -30.40 -21.01
N ARG A 21 -15.26 -31.13 -21.44
CA ARG A 21 -15.72 -32.38 -20.84
C ARG A 21 -15.96 -32.16 -19.33
N ASP A 22 -15.23 -32.85 -18.45
CA ASP A 22 -15.39 -32.77 -17.01
C ASP A 22 -14.36 -31.82 -16.34
N THR A 23 -13.64 -31.03 -17.15
CA THR A 23 -12.58 -30.14 -16.65
C THR A 23 -12.99 -28.68 -16.84
N TRP A 24 -12.92 -27.91 -15.76
CA TRP A 24 -13.05 -26.46 -15.82
C TRP A 24 -11.70 -25.85 -16.22
N VAL A 25 -11.67 -25.21 -17.37
CA VAL A 25 -10.47 -24.59 -17.94
C VAL A 25 -10.58 -23.07 -17.81
N VAL A 26 -9.57 -22.48 -17.19
CA VAL A 26 -9.41 -21.04 -17.05
C VAL A 26 -8.18 -20.64 -17.81
N HIS A 27 -8.34 -19.72 -18.76
CA HIS A 27 -7.26 -19.27 -19.62
C HIS A 27 -6.50 -18.04 -19.07
N ALA A 28 -7.00 -17.41 -18.00
CA ALA A 28 -6.30 -16.34 -17.29
C ALA A 28 -5.23 -16.91 -16.36
N ASP A 29 -3.98 -16.54 -16.58
CA ASP A 29 -2.88 -16.99 -15.74
C ASP A 29 -2.67 -16.05 -14.54
N ILE A 30 -3.50 -16.24 -13.50
CA ILE A 30 -3.38 -15.47 -12.26
C ILE A 30 -2.14 -15.85 -11.43
N ILE A 31 -1.56 -17.03 -11.65
CA ILE A 31 -0.34 -17.46 -10.97
C ILE A 31 0.85 -16.66 -11.47
N ALA A 32 1.06 -16.63 -12.80
CA ALA A 32 2.09 -15.80 -13.39
C ALA A 32 1.86 -14.31 -13.12
N SER A 33 0.60 -13.85 -13.15
CA SER A 33 0.24 -12.47 -12.81
C SER A 33 0.60 -12.11 -11.37
N THR A 34 0.34 -13.01 -10.43
CA THR A 34 0.75 -12.85 -9.02
C THR A 34 2.26 -12.78 -8.91
N TYR A 35 2.97 -13.74 -9.52
CA TYR A 35 4.43 -13.77 -9.49
C TYR A 35 5.04 -12.48 -10.03
N PHE A 36 4.55 -11.99 -11.17
CA PHE A 36 5.00 -10.74 -11.77
C PHE A 36 4.90 -9.55 -10.79
N LEU A 37 3.78 -9.45 -10.08
CA LEU A 37 3.53 -8.34 -9.16
C LEU A 37 4.38 -8.42 -7.87
N ILE A 38 4.45 -9.59 -7.23
CA ILE A 38 5.13 -9.73 -5.92
C ILE A 38 6.64 -9.84 -6.02
N SER A 39 7.16 -10.34 -7.17
CA SER A 39 8.61 -10.49 -7.36
C SER A 39 9.30 -9.21 -7.86
N ARG A 40 8.55 -8.14 -8.10
CA ARG A 40 9.06 -6.91 -8.74
C ARG A 40 9.72 -7.20 -10.09
N TYR A 41 9.20 -8.19 -10.84
CA TYR A 41 9.78 -8.65 -12.09
C TYR A 41 9.97 -7.52 -13.10
N GLU A 42 9.02 -6.59 -13.19
CA GLU A 42 9.10 -5.43 -14.07
C GLU A 42 10.35 -4.58 -13.80
N GLU A 43 10.72 -4.39 -12.55
CA GLU A 43 11.93 -3.63 -12.18
C GLU A 43 13.23 -4.36 -12.55
N MET A 44 13.20 -5.69 -12.54
CA MET A 44 14.36 -6.50 -12.94
C MET A 44 14.61 -6.44 -14.43
N VAL A 45 13.55 -6.49 -15.24
CA VAL A 45 13.71 -6.44 -16.73
C VAL A 45 13.98 -5.02 -17.24
N ARG A 46 13.46 -4.00 -16.52
CA ARG A 46 13.65 -2.57 -16.85
C ARG A 46 14.73 -1.91 -15.99
N ARG A 47 15.89 -2.56 -15.86
CA ARG A 47 16.99 -2.14 -14.96
C ARG A 47 17.49 -0.72 -15.20
N GLY A 48 17.48 -0.26 -16.45
CA GLY A 48 17.93 1.09 -16.82
C GLY A 48 16.97 2.22 -16.39
N LEU A 49 15.74 1.89 -15.97
CA LEU A 49 14.75 2.88 -15.59
C LEU A 49 14.84 3.14 -14.08
N ARG A 50 15.50 4.24 -13.74
CA ARG A 50 15.68 4.66 -12.33
C ARG A 50 15.46 6.17 -12.18
N ASP A 51 14.95 6.57 -11.02
CA ASP A 51 14.89 7.98 -10.63
C ASP A 51 16.26 8.49 -10.12
N GLU A 52 16.32 9.77 -9.73
CA GLU A 52 17.53 10.40 -9.20
C GLU A 52 18.07 9.73 -7.92
N HIS A 53 17.27 8.92 -7.25
CA HIS A 53 17.63 8.15 -6.07
C HIS A 53 17.92 6.67 -6.36
N GLY A 54 17.99 6.29 -7.63
CA GLY A 54 18.26 4.92 -8.07
C GLY A 54 17.07 3.96 -7.89
N ARG A 55 15.84 4.47 -7.64
CA ARG A 55 14.63 3.67 -7.46
C ARG A 55 13.85 3.54 -8.76
N PHE A 56 13.11 2.45 -8.91
CA PHE A 56 12.16 2.31 -10.01
C PHE A 56 11.00 3.31 -9.84
N PRO A 57 10.73 4.20 -10.80
CA PRO A 57 9.68 5.19 -10.67
C PRO A 57 8.29 4.55 -10.62
N GLY A 58 7.52 4.81 -9.57
CA GLY A 58 6.20 4.21 -9.39
C GLY A 58 5.23 4.47 -10.56
N LYS A 59 5.34 5.63 -11.22
CA LYS A 59 4.55 6.00 -12.40
C LYS A 59 4.81 5.10 -13.62
N GLU A 60 5.97 4.47 -13.66
CA GLU A 60 6.37 3.58 -14.73
C GLU A 60 5.90 2.14 -14.49
N SER A 61 5.40 1.82 -13.31
CA SER A 61 4.89 0.49 -13.01
C SER A 61 3.64 0.14 -13.82
N LEU A 62 3.50 -1.12 -14.18
CA LEU A 62 2.32 -1.62 -14.88
C LEU A 62 1.01 -1.31 -14.10
N PRO A 63 0.93 -1.52 -12.78
CA PRO A 63 -0.26 -1.17 -12.01
C PRO A 63 -0.67 0.30 -12.13
N TYR A 64 0.31 1.21 -12.13
CA TYR A 64 0.02 2.63 -12.31
C TYR A 64 -0.47 2.94 -13.72
N ARG A 65 0.27 2.49 -14.75
CA ARG A 65 -0.06 2.75 -16.17
C ARG A 65 -1.38 2.13 -16.61
N ALA A 66 -1.74 0.99 -16.00
CA ALA A 66 -3.00 0.29 -16.28
C ALA A 66 -4.15 0.70 -15.34
N GLY A 67 -3.92 1.64 -14.39
CA GLY A 67 -4.97 2.26 -13.59
C GLY A 67 -5.49 1.42 -12.42
N PHE A 68 -4.78 0.36 -12.01
CA PHE A 68 -5.21 -0.50 -10.91
C PHE A 68 -4.30 -0.48 -9.65
N LEU A 69 -3.38 0.49 -9.56
CA LEU A 69 -2.46 0.60 -8.42
C LEU A 69 -3.16 0.64 -7.05
N HIS A 70 -4.36 1.20 -7.00
CA HIS A 70 -5.17 1.32 -5.78
C HIS A 70 -5.93 0.03 -5.39
N ARG A 71 -5.83 -1.03 -6.19
CA ARG A 71 -6.53 -2.31 -5.97
C ARG A 71 -5.58 -3.35 -5.37
N PRO A 72 -6.01 -4.16 -4.40
CA PRO A 72 -5.24 -5.28 -3.87
C PRO A 72 -5.32 -6.50 -4.81
N ILE A 73 -4.79 -6.38 -6.02
CA ILE A 73 -4.99 -7.35 -7.11
C ILE A 73 -4.59 -8.78 -6.72
N VAL A 74 -3.52 -8.95 -5.96
CA VAL A 74 -3.08 -10.29 -5.52
C VAL A 74 -4.12 -10.94 -4.59
N ASP A 75 -4.73 -10.16 -3.70
CA ASP A 75 -5.84 -10.65 -2.87
C ASP A 75 -7.09 -10.94 -3.71
N GLU A 76 -7.36 -10.12 -4.72
CA GLU A 76 -8.45 -10.34 -5.66
C GLU A 76 -8.22 -11.63 -6.46
N TYR A 77 -7.00 -11.92 -6.93
CA TYR A 77 -6.66 -13.21 -7.56
C TYR A 77 -6.87 -14.39 -6.60
N ARG A 78 -6.52 -14.25 -5.33
CA ARG A 78 -6.79 -15.28 -4.32
C ARG A 78 -8.28 -15.56 -4.20
N MET A 79 -9.11 -14.53 -4.17
CA MET A 79 -10.57 -14.66 -4.10
C MET A 79 -11.14 -15.28 -5.37
N LEU A 80 -10.57 -14.95 -6.53
CA LEU A 80 -10.95 -15.52 -7.82
C LEU A 80 -10.60 -17.01 -7.88
N LEU A 81 -9.39 -17.39 -7.49
CA LEU A 81 -8.97 -18.80 -7.38
C LEU A 81 -9.91 -19.59 -6.46
N HIS A 82 -10.23 -19.01 -5.30
CA HIS A 82 -11.15 -19.66 -4.36
C HIS A 82 -12.53 -19.91 -4.99
N ARG A 83 -13.08 -18.96 -5.78
CA ARG A 83 -14.33 -19.15 -6.52
C ARG A 83 -14.22 -20.28 -7.53
N TRP A 84 -13.17 -20.31 -8.33
CA TRP A 84 -12.95 -21.35 -9.35
C TRP A 84 -12.84 -22.75 -8.73
N LEU A 85 -12.11 -22.88 -7.63
CA LEU A 85 -11.99 -24.15 -6.91
C LEU A 85 -13.36 -24.63 -6.38
N ARG A 86 -14.20 -23.72 -5.89
CA ARG A 86 -15.57 -24.06 -5.46
C ARG A 86 -16.46 -24.46 -6.64
N GLN A 87 -16.37 -23.76 -7.77
CA GLN A 87 -17.09 -24.13 -9.00
C GLN A 87 -16.72 -25.53 -9.50
N SER A 88 -15.46 -25.91 -9.35
CA SER A 88 -14.95 -27.25 -9.65
C SER A 88 -15.34 -28.31 -8.61
N ARG A 89 -16.28 -27.99 -7.71
CA ARG A 89 -16.78 -28.88 -6.64
C ARG A 89 -15.72 -29.32 -5.63
N LEU A 90 -14.58 -28.67 -5.59
CA LEU A 90 -13.56 -28.92 -4.59
C LEU A 90 -13.99 -28.37 -3.22
N ARG A 91 -13.73 -29.13 -2.17
CA ARG A 91 -13.91 -28.64 -0.79
C ARG A 91 -12.76 -27.70 -0.44
N VAL A 92 -13.04 -26.40 -0.48
CA VAL A 92 -12.10 -25.37 -0.05
C VAL A 92 -12.60 -24.72 1.24
N PRO A 93 -11.73 -24.48 2.21
CA PRO A 93 -12.12 -23.78 3.43
C PRO A 93 -12.68 -22.39 3.12
N GLU A 94 -13.65 -21.95 3.91
CA GLU A 94 -14.12 -20.55 3.76
C GLU A 94 -13.02 -19.55 4.09
N VAL A 95 -12.95 -18.50 3.27
CA VAL A 95 -12.04 -17.39 3.54
C VAL A 95 -12.59 -16.58 4.69
N LYS A 96 -11.99 -16.71 5.87
CA LYS A 96 -12.37 -15.90 7.03
C LYS A 96 -11.95 -14.44 6.80
N LYS A 97 -12.93 -13.56 6.62
CA LYS A 97 -12.74 -12.12 6.55
C LYS A 97 -12.65 -11.54 7.97
N GLN A 98 -11.59 -11.85 8.69
CA GLN A 98 -11.39 -11.31 10.03
C GLN A 98 -10.03 -10.63 10.13
N ILE A 99 -10.05 -9.37 10.45
CA ILE A 99 -8.85 -8.67 10.94
C ILE A 99 -8.57 -9.23 12.34
N ARG A 100 -7.47 -9.97 12.47
CA ARG A 100 -7.07 -10.58 13.75
C ARG A 100 -6.38 -9.57 14.65
N LYS A 101 -5.52 -8.72 14.07
CA LYS A 101 -4.69 -7.79 14.81
C LYS A 101 -4.28 -6.61 13.92
N ILE A 102 -4.31 -5.43 14.47
CA ILE A 102 -3.83 -4.21 13.83
C ILE A 102 -2.71 -3.63 14.70
N TYR A 103 -1.56 -3.37 14.10
CA TYR A 103 -0.46 -2.65 14.73
C TYR A 103 -0.48 -1.21 14.23
N LEU A 104 -0.62 -0.26 15.15
CA LEU A 104 -0.56 1.16 14.84
C LEU A 104 0.90 1.61 14.95
N THR A 105 1.55 1.76 13.81
CA THR A 105 2.96 2.19 13.74
C THR A 105 3.04 3.55 13.08
N HIS A 106 3.97 4.39 13.57
CA HIS A 106 4.22 5.72 13.05
C HIS A 106 5.70 5.87 12.77
N ASP A 107 6.04 6.25 11.55
CA ASP A 107 7.40 6.62 11.17
C ASP A 107 7.56 8.13 11.33
N VAL A 108 8.45 8.55 12.22
CA VAL A 108 8.66 9.95 12.58
C VAL A 108 10.11 10.34 12.32
N ASP A 109 10.39 10.85 11.14
CA ASP A 109 11.73 11.30 10.75
C ASP A 109 12.22 12.49 11.59
N SER A 110 11.33 13.40 11.95
CA SER A 110 11.68 14.62 12.67
C SER A 110 10.61 14.98 13.70
N PRO A 111 10.84 14.75 14.98
CA PRO A 111 9.86 15.06 16.03
C PRO A 111 9.70 16.56 16.30
N THR A 112 10.63 17.40 15.82
CA THR A 112 10.63 18.85 16.02
C THR A 112 11.17 19.60 14.81
N LEU A 113 10.71 20.81 14.60
CA LEU A 113 11.22 21.72 13.56
C LEU A 113 12.55 22.31 13.98
N TYR A 114 13.65 21.66 13.65
CA TYR A 114 15.03 22.19 13.75
C TYR A 114 15.33 23.09 14.96
N ARG A 115 15.19 22.60 16.19
CA ARG A 115 15.37 23.39 17.41
C ARG A 115 16.81 23.88 17.66
N SER A 116 17.80 23.40 16.91
CA SER A 116 19.17 23.91 16.95
C SER A 116 19.32 25.27 16.22
N TRP A 117 20.40 26.01 16.49
CA TRP A 117 20.71 27.24 15.74
C TRP A 117 20.94 26.97 14.24
N LYS A 118 21.65 25.89 13.94
CA LYS A 118 21.80 25.43 12.54
C LYS A 118 20.45 25.10 11.90
N GLY A 119 19.56 24.52 12.67
CA GLY A 119 18.19 24.21 12.25
C GLY A 119 17.35 25.45 11.99
N LEU A 120 17.47 26.51 12.82
CA LEU A 120 16.79 27.77 12.57
C LEU A 120 17.21 28.38 11.22
N ILE A 121 18.51 28.46 10.96
CA ILE A 121 19.06 28.96 9.69
C ILE A 121 18.54 28.12 8.52
N ARG A 122 18.56 26.79 8.67
CA ARG A 122 18.05 25.87 7.65
C ARG A 122 16.57 26.08 7.40
N SER A 123 15.75 26.25 8.45
CA SER A 123 14.32 26.49 8.35
C SER A 123 14.00 27.78 7.57
N ILE A 124 14.77 28.85 7.82
CA ILE A 124 14.64 30.13 7.09
C ILE A 124 15.04 29.94 5.62
N ARG A 125 16.16 29.25 5.38
CA ARG A 125 16.61 28.95 4.00
C ARG A 125 15.59 28.12 3.22
N ASP A 126 14.95 27.15 3.89
CA ASP A 126 13.93 26.28 3.33
C ASP A 126 12.56 27.01 3.15
N ARG A 127 12.55 28.34 3.31
CA ARG A 127 11.39 29.23 3.10
C ARG A 127 10.16 28.87 3.94
N ARG A 128 10.36 28.33 5.16
CA ARG A 128 9.27 27.97 6.08
C ARG A 128 8.63 29.15 6.79
N GLY A 129 9.13 30.38 6.56
CA GLY A 129 8.68 31.62 7.17
C GLY A 129 9.40 31.90 8.50
N LEU A 130 9.69 33.19 8.73
CA LEU A 130 10.42 33.63 9.93
C LEU A 130 9.65 33.29 11.21
N TYR A 131 8.36 33.60 11.25
CA TYR A 131 7.52 33.32 12.42
C TYR A 131 7.51 31.84 12.79
N THR A 132 7.27 30.97 11.82
CA THR A 132 7.27 29.50 12.02
C THR A 132 8.64 29.01 12.48
N SER A 133 9.71 29.55 11.90
CA SER A 133 11.09 29.18 12.27
C SER A 133 11.44 29.59 13.70
N PHE A 134 11.02 30.78 14.12
CA PHE A 134 11.20 31.24 15.50
C PHE A 134 10.32 30.46 16.48
N GLN A 135 9.07 30.18 16.15
CA GLN A 135 8.23 29.31 16.97
C GLN A 135 8.81 27.92 17.16
N GLY A 136 9.34 27.30 16.09
CA GLY A 136 10.00 26.00 16.17
C GLY A 136 11.27 26.02 17.03
N LYS A 137 11.97 27.15 17.12
CA LYS A 137 13.18 27.31 17.93
C LYS A 137 12.90 27.64 19.41
N PHE A 138 12.03 28.61 19.66
CA PHE A 138 11.83 29.23 20.98
C PHE A 138 10.45 28.93 21.59
N GLY A 139 9.51 28.41 20.80
CA GLY A 139 8.17 28.08 21.27
C GLY A 139 8.12 26.81 22.13
N THR A 140 6.96 26.58 22.74
CA THR A 140 6.66 25.31 23.41
C THR A 140 6.62 24.17 22.39
N LEU A 141 6.84 22.94 22.85
CA LEU A 141 6.86 21.76 21.99
C LEU A 141 5.51 21.57 21.24
N GLU A 142 4.40 21.87 21.92
CA GLU A 142 3.04 21.77 21.35
C GLU A 142 2.77 22.75 20.20
N LYS A 143 3.52 23.87 20.14
CA LYS A 143 3.45 24.86 19.06
C LYS A 143 4.40 24.57 17.90
N ASP A 144 5.22 23.54 18.04
CA ASP A 144 6.14 23.12 16.98
C ASP A 144 5.34 22.40 15.88
N PRO A 145 5.41 22.84 14.61
CA PRO A 145 4.65 22.26 13.51
C PRO A 145 4.94 20.77 13.26
N PHE A 146 6.10 20.27 13.69
CA PHE A 146 6.47 18.86 13.57
C PHE A 146 6.08 18.01 14.78
N TYR A 147 5.63 18.62 15.87
CA TYR A 147 5.19 17.89 17.06
C TYR A 147 3.76 17.40 16.92
N THR A 148 3.61 16.27 16.23
CA THR A 148 2.30 15.68 15.89
C THR A 148 1.88 14.53 16.82
N PHE A 149 2.67 14.20 17.84
CA PHE A 149 2.38 13.10 18.76
C PHE A 149 0.99 13.14 19.41
N PRO A 150 0.49 14.28 19.93
CA PRO A 150 -0.86 14.33 20.50
C PRO A 150 -1.94 13.98 19.49
N TRP A 151 -1.76 14.36 18.23
CA TRP A 151 -2.67 14.00 17.15
C TRP A 151 -2.64 12.48 16.88
N PHE A 152 -1.46 11.86 16.79
CA PHE A 152 -1.32 10.42 16.61
C PHE A 152 -1.99 9.65 17.75
N PHE A 153 -1.73 10.02 19.01
CA PHE A 153 -2.36 9.38 20.17
C PHE A 153 -3.88 9.48 20.12
N ARG A 154 -4.42 10.64 19.75
CA ARG A 154 -5.86 10.82 19.59
C ARG A 154 -6.42 9.93 18.48
N GLN A 155 -5.77 9.85 17.31
CA GLN A 155 -6.21 8.98 16.21
C GLN A 155 -6.15 7.51 16.61
N ASN A 156 -5.10 7.09 17.30
CA ASN A 156 -4.97 5.74 17.81
C ASN A 156 -6.12 5.38 18.76
N SER A 157 -6.47 6.27 19.69
CA SER A 157 -7.60 6.05 20.60
C SER A 157 -8.93 5.90 19.85
N ILE A 158 -9.19 6.76 18.85
CA ILE A 158 -10.39 6.67 18.02
C ILE A 158 -10.44 5.32 17.27
N LEU A 159 -9.32 4.90 16.69
CA LEU A 159 -9.23 3.61 15.99
C LEU A 159 -9.42 2.43 16.93
N GLN A 160 -8.85 2.48 18.14
CA GLN A 160 -9.03 1.46 19.15
C GLN A 160 -10.50 1.32 19.57
N ASP A 161 -11.20 2.43 19.71
CA ASP A 161 -12.62 2.42 20.07
C ASP A 161 -13.49 1.88 18.92
N LEU A 162 -13.16 2.20 17.66
CA LEU A 162 -13.90 1.73 16.48
C LEU A 162 -13.70 0.22 16.20
N ILE A 163 -12.49 -0.29 16.42
CA ILE A 163 -12.10 -1.67 16.03
C ILE A 163 -12.23 -2.64 17.21
N GLY A 164 -12.28 -2.11 18.42
CA GLY A 164 -12.20 -2.85 19.69
C GLY A 164 -10.75 -3.02 20.17
N LYS A 165 -10.53 -2.74 21.44
CA LYS A 165 -9.19 -2.72 22.07
C LYS A 165 -8.43 -4.05 21.97
N GLU A 166 -9.15 -5.16 21.87
CA GLU A 166 -8.54 -6.49 21.74
C GLU A 166 -7.84 -6.75 20.39
N LYS A 167 -8.18 -5.98 19.34
CA LYS A 167 -7.63 -6.14 17.98
C LYS A 167 -6.60 -5.09 17.61
N CYS A 168 -6.48 -4.05 18.42
CA CYS A 168 -5.62 -2.91 18.14
C CYS A 168 -4.50 -2.81 19.18
N HIS A 169 -3.25 -2.72 18.72
CA HIS A 169 -2.08 -2.51 19.57
C HIS A 169 -1.37 -1.23 19.14
N PRO A 170 -1.09 -0.33 20.09
CA PRO A 170 -0.32 0.88 19.84
C PRO A 170 1.13 0.59 19.50
#